data_9cb872d952725a2f2cd6323465b59073
#
_entry.id   9cb872d952725a2f2cd6323465b59073
#
_cell.length_a   1.000
_cell.length_b   1.000
_cell.length_c   1.000
_cell.angle_alpha   90.00
_cell.angle_beta   90.00
_cell.angle_gamma   90.00
#
_symmetry.space_group_name_H-M   'P 1'
#
loop_
_entity.id
_entity.type
_entity.pdbx_description
1 polymer ?
#
loop_
_entity_poly.entity_id
_entity_poly.type
_entity_poly.pdbx_seq_one_letter_code
_entity_poly.pdbx_strand_id
1 'polypeptide(L)'
;MRIILSFFLLLLYNTGKSQSINLSETEVANRFDEIALYTPNNKYLNEVKTLYQYSKSKNYTLGVLKGLVFMERYYSTESNYKQSLDCAKKAEVLAEKLKDYKSLCLINVYRAQVLMRLGIFKDSKKSLDIAMDYGNKIENIIDRNIQLYHAYASLAGLCEWKKLNDSVNYYSKKGFDLIEATPTTFKNKLQKAQYIRVRLFAIQNMGVMYTYMPHPQFDKAESYYFKSLNMVENNPKESESVILYAYDNVSHFYFVKKDYEKSIKYGKKTLEIEKIFKEPEYRLRAYEIIRNSYDSLGNTLQQNKYLKLYSHLSDSINKAKNNTIVLKLDEERLEAKQEISNLRKYWVWSGLIGLLLLLVAGGYWYRRSKLLKKNYNLLITKLEHTVTNKEAPLPMDAGQNSDSIKNTISPEKETELIKKLKAFETSGKYLRKGISLSYLAHSLSTNPRQLSLVINKNKNKTFNDYINELRIKYITDQLYNNPVYRGYKISYLAEECGYASHQVFINAFRKETGMTPSYFIAQLSKQ
;
A
#
# COMPACT_ATOMS: atom_id res chain seq x y z
N MET A 1 -21.86 -49.44 1.94
CA MET A 1 -21.29 -48.43 2.87
C MET A 1 -21.55 -46.95 2.45
N ARG A 2 -21.70 -46.59 1.15
CA ARG A 2 -22.02 -45.23 0.70
C ARG A 2 -23.47 -44.76 0.96
N ILE A 3 -24.43 -45.68 1.02
CA ILE A 3 -25.85 -45.40 1.27
C ILE A 3 -26.12 -45.12 2.75
N ILE A 4 -25.34 -45.71 3.66
CA ILE A 4 -25.50 -45.57 5.11
C ILE A 4 -25.11 -44.17 5.62
N LEU A 5 -24.10 -43.52 5.03
CA LEU A 5 -23.70 -42.17 5.45
C LEU A 5 -24.70 -41.09 5.01
N SER A 6 -25.35 -41.25 3.85
CA SER A 6 -26.41 -40.34 3.39
C SER A 6 -27.69 -40.47 4.24
N PHE A 7 -27.97 -41.66 4.75
CA PHE A 7 -29.12 -41.92 5.64
C PHE A 7 -28.90 -41.36 7.05
N PHE A 8 -27.66 -41.33 7.52
CA PHE A 8 -27.32 -40.74 8.83
C PHE A 8 -27.50 -39.24 8.89
N LEU A 9 -27.25 -38.51 7.80
CA LEU A 9 -27.49 -37.08 7.71
C LEU A 9 -28.99 -36.71 7.62
N LEU A 10 -29.85 -37.59 7.07
CA LEU A 10 -31.30 -37.41 7.01
C LEU A 10 -31.97 -37.74 8.35
N LEU A 11 -31.43 -38.62 9.16
CA LEU A 11 -31.92 -38.95 10.51
C LEU A 11 -31.64 -37.85 11.55
N LEU A 12 -30.62 -37.03 11.35
CA LEU A 12 -30.28 -35.90 12.23
C LEU A 12 -31.25 -34.70 12.12
N TYR A 13 -32.10 -34.68 11.09
CA TYR A 13 -33.15 -33.63 10.95
C TYR A 13 -34.39 -33.88 11.81
N ASN A 14 -34.54 -35.11 12.37
CA ASN A 14 -35.76 -35.55 13.10
C ASN A 14 -35.62 -35.79 14.59
N THR A 15 -34.43 -35.68 15.17
CA THR A 15 -34.27 -35.82 16.62
C THR A 15 -33.57 -34.60 17.19
N GLY A 16 -34.27 -33.81 17.95
CA GLY A 16 -33.80 -32.58 18.62
C GLY A 16 -32.69 -32.82 19.69
N LYS A 17 -31.67 -33.60 19.36
CA LYS A 17 -30.39 -33.70 20.06
C LYS A 17 -29.29 -33.48 19.03
N SER A 18 -28.75 -32.29 19.01
CA SER A 18 -27.53 -31.92 18.30
C SER A 18 -26.37 -32.83 18.78
N GLN A 19 -26.16 -33.95 18.11
CA GLN A 19 -24.84 -34.57 18.11
C GLN A 19 -23.94 -33.65 17.33
N SER A 20 -23.01 -32.97 18.00
CA SER A 20 -21.97 -32.17 17.38
C SER A 20 -21.13 -33.08 16.48
N ILE A 21 -21.38 -33.04 15.17
CA ILE A 21 -20.53 -33.70 14.17
C ILE A 21 -19.15 -33.09 14.33
N ASN A 22 -18.22 -33.80 14.91
CA ASN A 22 -16.84 -33.34 15.08
C ASN A 22 -16.00 -33.87 13.91
N LEU A 23 -16.05 -33.16 12.77
CA LEU A 23 -15.22 -33.44 11.59
C LEU A 23 -13.80 -32.91 11.82
N SER A 24 -12.81 -33.66 11.42
CA SER A 24 -11.45 -33.17 11.30
C SER A 24 -11.33 -32.18 10.12
N GLU A 25 -10.33 -31.34 10.14
CA GLU A 25 -10.04 -30.41 9.01
C GLU A 25 -9.84 -31.17 7.69
N THR A 26 -9.20 -32.33 7.74
CA THR A 26 -9.00 -33.22 6.59
C THR A 26 -10.32 -33.75 6.03
N GLU A 27 -11.26 -34.17 6.89
CA GLU A 27 -12.58 -34.62 6.44
C GLU A 27 -13.38 -33.49 5.80
N VAL A 28 -13.34 -32.29 6.38
CA VAL A 28 -13.97 -31.10 5.81
C VAL A 28 -13.34 -30.76 4.44
N ALA A 29 -12.00 -30.79 4.33
CA ALA A 29 -11.30 -30.51 3.08
C ALA A 29 -11.66 -31.54 2.00
N ASN A 30 -11.67 -32.83 2.33
CA ASN A 30 -12.05 -33.91 1.42
C ASN A 30 -13.50 -33.77 0.95
N ARG A 31 -14.39 -33.33 1.83
CA ARG A 31 -15.80 -33.13 1.46
C ARG A 31 -15.97 -31.97 0.49
N PHE A 32 -15.27 -30.85 0.69
CA PHE A 32 -15.22 -29.78 -0.30
C PHE A 32 -14.63 -30.23 -1.64
N ASP A 33 -13.60 -31.06 -1.62
CA ASP A 33 -12.99 -31.60 -2.84
C ASP A 33 -13.93 -32.56 -3.58
N GLU A 34 -14.72 -33.35 -2.88
CA GLU A 34 -15.79 -34.16 -3.47
C GLU A 34 -16.88 -33.29 -4.11
N ILE A 35 -17.34 -32.25 -3.41
CA ILE A 35 -18.35 -31.32 -3.93
C ILE A 35 -17.82 -30.58 -5.15
N ALA A 36 -16.54 -30.21 -5.18
CA ALA A 36 -15.90 -29.53 -6.30
C ALA A 36 -15.81 -30.38 -7.59
N LEU A 37 -16.08 -31.68 -7.49
CA LEU A 37 -16.23 -32.55 -8.67
C LEU A 37 -17.50 -32.25 -9.46
N TYR A 38 -18.48 -31.60 -8.87
CA TYR A 38 -19.80 -31.36 -9.47
C TYR A 38 -20.00 -29.88 -9.84
N THR A 39 -21.01 -29.62 -10.66
CA THR A 39 -21.46 -28.26 -10.95
C THR A 39 -22.09 -27.64 -9.70
N PRO A 40 -21.79 -26.38 -9.33
CA PRO A 40 -22.49 -25.70 -8.27
C PRO A 40 -23.99 -25.63 -8.56
N ASN A 41 -24.79 -26.18 -7.65
CA ASN A 41 -26.24 -26.14 -7.71
C ASN A 41 -26.83 -26.13 -6.29
N ASN A 42 -28.14 -25.96 -6.16
CA ASN A 42 -28.83 -25.88 -4.88
C ASN A 42 -28.63 -27.11 -3.98
N LYS A 43 -28.42 -28.28 -4.56
CA LYS A 43 -28.19 -29.53 -3.81
C LYS A 43 -26.91 -29.42 -2.98
N TYR A 44 -25.85 -28.89 -3.58
CA TYR A 44 -24.56 -28.74 -2.89
C TYR A 44 -24.44 -27.46 -2.09
N LEU A 45 -25.20 -26.41 -2.41
CA LEU A 45 -25.15 -25.13 -1.70
C LEU A 45 -25.43 -25.27 -0.20
N ASN A 46 -26.45 -26.02 0.17
CA ASN A 46 -26.82 -26.21 1.58
C ASN A 46 -25.73 -26.94 2.35
N GLU A 47 -25.13 -27.95 1.74
CA GLU A 47 -24.01 -28.69 2.32
C GLU A 47 -22.78 -27.80 2.46
N VAL A 48 -22.45 -27.02 1.43
CA VAL A 48 -21.35 -26.05 1.46
C VAL A 48 -21.57 -25.01 2.55
N LYS A 49 -22.77 -24.47 2.70
CA LYS A 49 -23.10 -23.53 3.78
C LYS A 49 -22.89 -24.15 5.16
N THR A 50 -23.28 -25.41 5.35
CA THR A 50 -23.07 -26.12 6.60
C THR A 50 -21.58 -26.31 6.89
N LEU A 51 -20.80 -26.79 5.91
CA LEU A 51 -19.35 -26.94 6.03
C LEU A 51 -18.63 -25.61 6.25
N TYR A 52 -19.08 -24.57 5.59
CA TYR A 52 -18.57 -23.19 5.79
C TYR A 52 -18.80 -22.71 7.22
N GLN A 53 -20.02 -22.82 7.75
CA GLN A 53 -20.33 -22.42 9.14
C GLN A 53 -19.55 -23.26 10.15
N TYR A 54 -19.45 -24.56 9.91
CA TYR A 54 -18.65 -25.46 10.73
C TYR A 54 -17.17 -25.03 10.73
N SER A 55 -16.58 -24.79 9.54
CA SER A 55 -15.20 -24.32 9.41
C SER A 55 -14.98 -23.00 10.14
N LYS A 56 -15.96 -22.08 10.06
CA LYS A 56 -15.92 -20.79 10.75
C LYS A 56 -15.93 -20.97 12.28
N SER A 57 -16.77 -21.85 12.80
CA SER A 57 -16.86 -22.14 14.25
C SER A 57 -15.59 -22.78 14.82
N LYS A 58 -14.83 -23.50 13.98
CA LYS A 58 -13.57 -24.14 14.33
C LYS A 58 -12.32 -23.32 13.95
N ASN A 59 -12.49 -22.10 13.45
CA ASN A 59 -11.40 -21.25 12.93
C ASN A 59 -10.58 -21.91 11.80
N TYR A 60 -11.17 -22.85 11.06
CA TYR A 60 -10.53 -23.54 9.94
C TYR A 60 -10.56 -22.69 8.68
N THR A 61 -9.52 -21.85 8.51
CA THR A 61 -9.44 -20.83 7.45
C THR A 61 -9.56 -21.41 6.04
N LEU A 62 -8.91 -22.56 5.74
CA LEU A 62 -8.98 -23.18 4.42
C LEU A 62 -10.40 -23.68 4.09
N GLY A 63 -11.12 -24.25 5.05
CA GLY A 63 -12.51 -24.65 4.86
C GLY A 63 -13.43 -23.46 4.60
N VAL A 64 -13.22 -22.34 5.31
CA VAL A 64 -13.93 -21.09 5.06
C VAL A 64 -13.67 -20.57 3.64
N LEU A 65 -12.40 -20.57 3.21
CA LEU A 65 -11.99 -20.17 1.85
C LEU A 65 -12.66 -21.04 0.77
N LYS A 66 -12.57 -22.36 0.88
CA LYS A 66 -13.21 -23.29 -0.08
C LYS A 66 -14.72 -23.07 -0.18
N GLY A 67 -15.39 -22.85 0.95
CA GLY A 67 -16.82 -22.53 0.99
C GLY A 67 -17.16 -21.23 0.26
N LEU A 68 -16.37 -20.16 0.47
CA LEU A 68 -16.57 -18.86 -0.20
C LEU A 68 -16.34 -18.96 -1.72
N VAL A 69 -15.29 -19.64 -2.17
CA VAL A 69 -15.00 -19.83 -3.61
C VAL A 69 -16.10 -20.62 -4.30
N PHE A 70 -16.65 -21.64 -3.63
CA PHE A 70 -17.82 -22.34 -4.17
C PHE A 70 -19.05 -21.44 -4.27
N MET A 71 -19.36 -20.70 -3.20
CA MET A 71 -20.50 -19.79 -3.17
C MET A 71 -20.37 -18.66 -4.18
N GLU A 72 -19.17 -18.11 -4.38
CA GLU A 72 -18.89 -17.13 -5.44
C GLU A 72 -19.33 -17.66 -6.81
N ARG A 73 -18.87 -18.84 -7.18
CA ARG A 73 -19.23 -19.47 -8.45
C ARG A 73 -20.72 -19.78 -8.52
N TYR A 74 -21.31 -20.34 -7.46
CA TYR A 74 -22.74 -20.63 -7.40
C TYR A 74 -23.58 -19.38 -7.63
N TYR A 75 -23.32 -18.29 -6.91
CA TYR A 75 -24.08 -17.05 -7.07
C TYR A 75 -23.87 -16.40 -8.44
N SER A 76 -22.70 -16.56 -9.03
CA SER A 76 -22.45 -16.12 -10.42
C SER A 76 -23.33 -16.87 -11.42
N THR A 77 -23.51 -18.18 -11.27
CA THR A 77 -24.35 -18.98 -12.19
C THR A 77 -25.84 -18.69 -12.02
N GLU A 78 -26.29 -18.41 -10.80
CA GLU A 78 -27.69 -18.00 -10.51
C GLU A 78 -27.97 -16.52 -10.83
N SER A 79 -27.04 -15.81 -11.50
CA SER A 79 -27.13 -14.37 -11.80
C SER A 79 -27.28 -13.47 -10.54
N ASN A 80 -26.90 -13.97 -9.37
CA ASN A 80 -26.84 -13.20 -8.15
C ASN A 80 -25.45 -12.55 -7.98
N TYR A 81 -25.18 -11.59 -8.86
CA TYR A 81 -23.85 -10.98 -9.01
C TYR A 81 -23.35 -10.28 -7.76
N LYS A 82 -24.24 -9.65 -6.96
CA LYS A 82 -23.88 -9.01 -5.70
C LYS A 82 -23.29 -10.03 -4.73
N GLN A 83 -24.00 -11.11 -4.44
CA GLN A 83 -23.52 -12.12 -3.50
C GLN A 83 -22.25 -12.82 -4.01
N SER A 84 -22.12 -12.99 -5.33
CA SER A 84 -20.89 -13.48 -5.92
C SER A 84 -19.69 -12.59 -5.63
N LEU A 85 -19.81 -11.27 -5.89
CA LEU A 85 -18.74 -10.30 -5.61
C LEU A 85 -18.41 -10.18 -4.12
N ASP A 86 -19.41 -10.24 -3.23
CA ASP A 86 -19.23 -10.26 -1.78
C ASP A 86 -18.44 -11.48 -1.30
N CYS A 87 -18.73 -12.66 -1.88
CA CYS A 87 -17.97 -13.89 -1.60
C CYS A 87 -16.52 -13.76 -2.11
N ALA A 88 -16.32 -13.23 -3.32
CA ALA A 88 -15.01 -12.99 -3.89
C ALA A 88 -14.14 -12.10 -2.99
N LYS A 89 -14.67 -10.96 -2.53
CA LYS A 89 -13.96 -10.01 -1.64
C LYS A 89 -13.50 -10.68 -0.35
N LYS A 90 -14.38 -11.49 0.28
CA LYS A 90 -14.06 -12.22 1.51
C LYS A 90 -13.07 -13.35 1.28
N ALA A 91 -13.21 -14.08 0.16
CA ALA A 91 -12.32 -15.19 -0.19
C ALA A 91 -10.90 -14.71 -0.48
N GLU A 92 -10.75 -13.58 -1.18
CA GLU A 92 -9.45 -13.00 -1.55
C GLU A 92 -8.59 -12.70 -0.33
N VAL A 93 -9.14 -12.06 0.70
CA VAL A 93 -8.43 -11.76 1.96
C VAL A 93 -7.88 -13.04 2.62
N LEU A 94 -8.69 -14.12 2.62
CA LEU A 94 -8.27 -15.40 3.22
C LEU A 94 -7.23 -16.10 2.35
N ALA A 95 -7.39 -16.08 1.03
CA ALA A 95 -6.47 -16.69 0.09
C ALA A 95 -5.10 -15.99 0.09
N GLU A 96 -5.05 -14.67 0.23
CA GLU A 96 -3.81 -13.90 0.43
C GLU A 96 -3.09 -14.30 1.70
N LYS A 97 -3.83 -14.38 2.82
CA LYS A 97 -3.28 -14.83 4.12
C LYS A 97 -2.66 -16.24 4.04
N LEU A 98 -3.30 -17.13 3.28
CA LEU A 98 -2.84 -18.53 3.09
C LEU A 98 -1.80 -18.65 1.98
N LYS A 99 -1.55 -17.61 1.18
CA LYS A 99 -0.74 -17.65 -0.05
C LYS A 99 -1.24 -18.71 -1.04
N ASP A 100 -2.57 -18.94 -1.07
CA ASP A 100 -3.20 -19.89 -1.98
C ASP A 100 -3.39 -19.24 -3.37
N TYR A 101 -2.33 -19.25 -4.16
CA TYR A 101 -2.31 -18.66 -5.51
C TYR A 101 -3.32 -19.31 -6.46
N LYS A 102 -3.66 -20.60 -6.24
CA LYS A 102 -4.68 -21.29 -7.02
C LYS A 102 -6.06 -20.69 -6.80
N SER A 103 -6.45 -20.50 -5.53
CA SER A 103 -7.71 -19.83 -5.18
C SER A 103 -7.70 -18.37 -5.60
N LEU A 104 -6.59 -17.61 -5.42
CA LEU A 104 -6.47 -16.22 -5.86
C LEU A 104 -6.66 -16.06 -7.38
N CYS A 105 -6.07 -16.94 -8.17
CA CYS A 105 -6.28 -16.96 -9.62
C CYS A 105 -7.77 -17.18 -9.94
N LEU A 106 -8.38 -18.19 -9.34
CA LEU A 106 -9.77 -18.60 -9.63
C LEU A 106 -10.78 -17.53 -9.22
N ILE A 107 -10.63 -16.92 -8.04
CA ILE A 107 -11.46 -15.81 -7.55
C ILE A 107 -11.42 -14.64 -8.55
N ASN A 108 -10.24 -14.26 -9.01
CA ASN A 108 -10.12 -13.16 -9.96
C ASN A 108 -10.68 -13.50 -11.36
N VAL A 109 -10.61 -14.77 -11.78
CA VAL A 109 -11.29 -15.24 -13.01
C VAL A 109 -12.81 -15.12 -12.87
N TYR A 110 -13.41 -15.62 -11.79
CA TYR A 110 -14.86 -15.56 -11.58
C TYR A 110 -15.35 -14.12 -11.40
N ARG A 111 -14.63 -13.32 -10.63
CA ARG A 111 -14.90 -11.87 -10.53
C ARG A 111 -14.91 -11.20 -11.89
N ALA A 112 -13.92 -11.48 -12.74
CA ALA A 112 -13.85 -10.94 -14.09
C ALA A 112 -15.03 -11.34 -14.95
N GLN A 113 -15.48 -12.59 -14.86
CA GLN A 113 -16.65 -13.08 -15.57
C GLN A 113 -17.94 -12.37 -15.13
N VAL A 114 -18.11 -12.14 -13.83
CA VAL A 114 -19.24 -11.36 -13.29
C VAL A 114 -19.20 -9.93 -13.79
N LEU A 115 -18.03 -9.25 -13.70
CA LEU A 115 -17.86 -7.89 -14.19
C LEU A 115 -18.11 -7.75 -15.69
N MET A 116 -17.71 -8.75 -16.48
CA MET A 116 -17.98 -8.80 -17.91
C MET A 116 -19.48 -8.89 -18.19
N ARG A 117 -20.22 -9.75 -17.46
CA ARG A 117 -21.69 -9.87 -17.57
C ARG A 117 -22.42 -8.58 -17.17
N LEU A 118 -21.84 -7.80 -16.25
CA LEU A 118 -22.33 -6.47 -15.83
C LEU A 118 -21.93 -5.35 -16.82
N GLY A 119 -21.14 -5.63 -17.87
CA GLY A 119 -20.65 -4.63 -18.81
C GLY A 119 -19.47 -3.78 -18.28
N ILE A 120 -18.87 -4.14 -17.14
CA ILE A 120 -17.77 -3.41 -16.51
C ILE A 120 -16.44 -3.97 -17.03
N PHE A 121 -16.16 -3.74 -18.31
CA PHE A 121 -15.08 -4.39 -19.05
C PHE A 121 -13.67 -3.98 -18.60
N LYS A 122 -13.48 -2.76 -18.10
CA LYS A 122 -12.18 -2.27 -17.62
C LYS A 122 -11.74 -3.04 -16.38
N ASP A 123 -12.62 -3.18 -15.40
CA ASP A 123 -12.34 -3.88 -14.14
C ASP A 123 -12.24 -5.39 -14.38
N SER A 124 -13.05 -5.94 -15.32
CA SER A 124 -12.93 -7.33 -15.76
C SER A 124 -11.53 -7.61 -16.30
N LYS A 125 -10.98 -6.75 -17.18
CA LYS A 125 -9.61 -6.91 -17.69
C LYS A 125 -8.58 -6.85 -16.58
N LYS A 126 -8.70 -5.88 -15.65
CA LYS A 126 -7.81 -5.76 -14.49
C LYS A 126 -7.81 -7.04 -13.64
N SER A 127 -8.99 -7.59 -13.37
CA SER A 127 -9.11 -8.85 -12.61
C SER A 127 -8.45 -10.01 -13.35
N LEU A 128 -8.56 -10.10 -14.70
CA LEU A 128 -7.89 -11.13 -15.49
C LEU A 128 -6.36 -10.98 -15.49
N ASP A 129 -5.84 -9.75 -15.50
CA ASP A 129 -4.40 -9.51 -15.38
C ASP A 129 -3.88 -10.00 -14.03
N ILE A 130 -4.59 -9.70 -12.94
CA ILE A 130 -4.27 -10.19 -11.60
C ILE A 130 -4.35 -11.73 -11.54
N ALA A 131 -5.36 -12.33 -12.18
CA ALA A 131 -5.49 -13.78 -12.25
C ALA A 131 -4.30 -14.43 -12.97
N MET A 132 -3.82 -13.83 -14.07
CA MET A 132 -2.63 -14.31 -14.80
C MET A 132 -1.38 -14.25 -13.93
N ASP A 133 -1.19 -13.15 -13.17
CA ASP A 133 -0.05 -12.99 -12.27
C ASP A 133 -0.05 -14.06 -11.16
N TYR A 134 -1.21 -14.31 -10.54
CA TYR A 134 -1.33 -15.39 -9.55
C TYR A 134 -1.20 -16.78 -10.18
N GLY A 135 -1.76 -16.99 -11.36
CA GLY A 135 -1.65 -18.24 -12.09
C GLY A 135 -0.19 -18.63 -12.34
N ASN A 136 0.65 -17.67 -12.72
CA ASN A 136 2.08 -17.90 -12.96
C ASN A 136 2.87 -18.23 -11.69
N LYS A 137 2.36 -17.90 -10.49
CA LYS A 137 2.97 -18.25 -9.19
C LYS A 137 2.64 -19.66 -8.71
N ILE A 138 1.74 -20.39 -9.39
CA ILE A 138 1.37 -21.75 -9.01
C ILE A 138 2.50 -22.70 -9.38
N GLU A 139 3.05 -23.41 -8.40
CA GLU A 139 4.20 -24.30 -8.59
C GLU A 139 3.85 -25.55 -9.40
N ASN A 140 2.74 -26.23 -9.05
CA ASN A 140 2.31 -27.44 -9.75
C ASN A 140 1.87 -27.12 -11.18
N ILE A 141 2.57 -27.67 -12.17
CA ILE A 141 2.37 -27.37 -13.60
C ILE A 141 0.95 -27.66 -14.09
N ILE A 142 0.33 -28.75 -13.60
CA ILE A 142 -1.03 -29.13 -14.02
C ILE A 142 -2.05 -28.13 -13.44
N ASP A 143 -1.97 -27.82 -12.14
CA ASP A 143 -2.82 -26.84 -11.49
C ASP A 143 -2.63 -25.46 -12.13
N ARG A 144 -1.38 -25.05 -12.40
CA ARG A 144 -1.06 -23.81 -13.10
C ARG A 144 -1.72 -23.72 -14.46
N ASN A 145 -1.55 -24.74 -15.29
CA ASN A 145 -2.09 -24.73 -16.64
C ASN A 145 -3.63 -24.73 -16.65
N ILE A 146 -4.26 -25.46 -15.73
CA ILE A 146 -5.71 -25.42 -15.52
C ILE A 146 -6.18 -23.98 -15.20
N GLN A 147 -5.52 -23.30 -14.25
CA GLN A 147 -5.93 -21.95 -13.84
C GLN A 147 -5.65 -20.91 -14.92
N LEU A 148 -4.50 -20.99 -15.59
CA LEU A 148 -4.16 -20.10 -16.71
C LEU A 148 -5.11 -20.31 -17.90
N TYR A 149 -5.56 -21.55 -18.15
CA TYR A 149 -6.58 -21.80 -19.15
C TYR A 149 -7.89 -21.03 -18.86
N HIS A 150 -8.37 -21.06 -17.60
CA HIS A 150 -9.57 -20.30 -17.23
C HIS A 150 -9.38 -18.79 -17.47
N ALA A 151 -8.20 -18.25 -17.19
CA ALA A 151 -7.89 -16.86 -17.47
C ALA A 151 -7.87 -16.57 -18.99
N TYR A 152 -7.23 -17.42 -19.82
CA TYR A 152 -7.22 -17.26 -21.28
C TYR A 152 -8.61 -17.38 -21.88
N ALA A 153 -9.41 -18.35 -21.46
CA ALA A 153 -10.79 -18.50 -21.91
C ALA A 153 -11.65 -17.26 -21.58
N SER A 154 -11.45 -16.68 -20.39
CA SER A 154 -12.15 -15.46 -19.98
C SER A 154 -11.64 -14.22 -20.74
N LEU A 155 -10.35 -14.16 -21.08
CA LEU A 155 -9.80 -13.12 -21.96
C LEU A 155 -10.40 -13.22 -23.37
N ALA A 156 -10.52 -14.43 -23.92
CA ALA A 156 -11.19 -14.64 -25.20
C ALA A 156 -12.64 -14.14 -25.16
N GLY A 157 -13.40 -14.50 -24.12
CA GLY A 157 -14.76 -14.01 -23.91
C GLY A 157 -14.85 -12.50 -23.80
N LEU A 158 -13.92 -11.84 -23.08
CA LEU A 158 -13.87 -10.39 -23.00
C LEU A 158 -13.60 -9.73 -24.35
N CYS A 159 -12.73 -10.34 -25.16
CA CYS A 159 -12.44 -9.88 -26.53
C CYS A 159 -13.64 -10.08 -27.46
N GLU A 160 -14.41 -11.16 -27.30
CA GLU A 160 -15.65 -11.41 -28.03
C GLU A 160 -16.68 -10.30 -27.78
N TRP A 161 -16.92 -9.94 -26.50
CA TRP A 161 -17.78 -8.81 -26.15
C TRP A 161 -17.34 -7.48 -26.78
N LYS A 162 -16.04 -7.31 -26.98
CA LYS A 162 -15.46 -6.14 -27.66
C LYS A 162 -15.36 -6.28 -29.17
N LYS A 163 -15.81 -7.38 -29.74
CA LYS A 163 -15.73 -7.70 -31.16
C LYS A 163 -14.30 -7.71 -31.73
N LEU A 164 -13.33 -8.14 -30.92
CA LEU A 164 -11.91 -8.21 -31.30
C LEU A 164 -11.53 -9.63 -31.73
N ASN A 165 -11.95 -10.03 -32.92
CA ASN A 165 -11.89 -11.42 -33.42
C ASN A 165 -10.47 -12.02 -33.41
N ASP A 166 -9.44 -11.26 -33.80
CA ASP A 166 -8.05 -11.75 -33.79
C ASP A 166 -7.57 -12.07 -32.36
N SER A 167 -7.96 -11.26 -31.39
CA SER A 167 -7.65 -11.51 -29.99
C SER A 167 -8.42 -12.69 -29.42
N VAL A 168 -9.67 -12.92 -29.85
CA VAL A 168 -10.44 -14.13 -29.52
C VAL A 168 -9.69 -15.37 -29.99
N ASN A 169 -9.30 -15.40 -31.28
CA ASN A 169 -8.56 -16.50 -31.86
C ASN A 169 -7.23 -16.75 -31.16
N TYR A 170 -6.48 -15.69 -30.86
CA TYR A 170 -5.20 -15.76 -30.15
C TYR A 170 -5.35 -16.41 -28.76
N TYR A 171 -6.26 -15.90 -27.93
CA TYR A 171 -6.42 -16.42 -26.57
C TYR A 171 -7.04 -17.82 -26.54
N SER A 172 -7.99 -18.12 -27.42
CA SER A 172 -8.58 -19.44 -27.54
C SER A 172 -7.54 -20.50 -27.94
N LYS A 173 -6.72 -20.20 -28.95
CA LYS A 173 -5.63 -21.08 -29.37
C LYS A 173 -4.58 -21.25 -28.28
N LYS A 174 -4.16 -20.15 -27.64
CA LYS A 174 -3.18 -20.19 -26.56
C LYS A 174 -3.64 -21.04 -25.38
N GLY A 175 -4.91 -20.92 -25.00
CA GLY A 175 -5.51 -21.76 -23.95
C GLY A 175 -5.56 -23.24 -24.36
N PHE A 176 -5.95 -23.53 -25.58
CA PHE A 176 -6.01 -24.90 -26.13
C PHE A 176 -4.62 -25.53 -26.16
N ASP A 177 -3.62 -24.88 -26.75
CA ASP A 177 -2.24 -25.37 -26.85
C ASP A 177 -1.65 -25.63 -25.44
N LEU A 178 -1.93 -24.75 -24.47
CA LEU A 178 -1.50 -24.90 -23.09
C LEU A 178 -2.06 -26.19 -22.45
N ILE A 179 -3.34 -26.49 -22.66
CA ILE A 179 -3.98 -27.68 -22.09
C ILE A 179 -3.54 -28.96 -22.79
N GLU A 180 -3.38 -28.95 -24.11
CA GLU A 180 -2.88 -30.13 -24.84
C GLU A 180 -1.42 -30.46 -24.50
N ALA A 181 -0.60 -29.44 -24.14
CA ALA A 181 0.78 -29.62 -23.66
C ALA A 181 0.87 -29.99 -22.15
N THR A 182 -0.26 -30.06 -21.43
CA THR A 182 -0.26 -30.33 -19.99
C THR A 182 0.00 -31.83 -19.71
N PRO A 183 0.93 -32.17 -18.79
CA PRO A 183 1.15 -33.56 -18.39
C PRO A 183 -0.13 -34.21 -17.85
N THR A 184 -0.31 -35.51 -18.11
CA THR A 184 -1.50 -36.29 -17.69
C THR A 184 -1.27 -37.16 -16.45
N THR A 185 -0.20 -36.91 -15.71
CA THR A 185 0.11 -37.60 -14.44
C THR A 185 -0.50 -36.83 -13.28
N PHE A 186 -1.69 -37.22 -12.86
CA PHE A 186 -2.47 -36.48 -11.86
C PHE A 186 -2.18 -36.95 -10.44
N LYS A 187 -2.09 -35.97 -9.51
CA LYS A 187 -1.87 -36.25 -8.08
C LYS A 187 -3.10 -36.86 -7.36
N ASN A 188 -4.30 -36.57 -7.85
CA ASN A 188 -5.56 -37.08 -7.27
C ASN A 188 -6.72 -37.01 -8.28
N LYS A 189 -7.88 -37.56 -7.88
CA LYS A 189 -9.11 -37.58 -8.69
C LYS A 189 -9.65 -36.20 -9.02
N LEU A 190 -9.54 -35.24 -8.10
CA LEU A 190 -10.02 -33.88 -8.30
C LEU A 190 -9.22 -33.18 -9.41
N GLN A 191 -7.88 -33.27 -9.37
CA GLN A 191 -7.03 -32.68 -10.41
C GLN A 191 -7.32 -33.29 -11.79
N LYS A 192 -7.49 -34.63 -11.85
CA LYS A 192 -7.89 -35.33 -13.09
C LYS A 192 -9.23 -34.81 -13.63
N ALA A 193 -10.24 -34.70 -12.77
CA ALA A 193 -11.56 -34.22 -13.17
C ALA A 193 -11.52 -32.74 -13.63
N GLN A 194 -10.74 -31.90 -12.94
CA GLN A 194 -10.54 -30.50 -13.35
C GLN A 194 -9.86 -30.40 -14.72
N TYR A 195 -8.82 -31.22 -14.97
CA TYR A 195 -8.16 -31.28 -16.27
C TYR A 195 -9.10 -31.73 -17.39
N ILE A 196 -9.87 -32.82 -17.19
CA ILE A 196 -10.83 -33.30 -18.18
C ILE A 196 -11.84 -32.20 -18.54
N ARG A 197 -12.37 -31.50 -17.54
CA ARG A 197 -13.31 -30.39 -17.75
C ARG A 197 -12.71 -29.25 -18.58
N VAL A 198 -11.53 -28.76 -18.20
CA VAL A 198 -10.92 -27.66 -18.96
C VAL A 198 -10.53 -28.10 -20.37
N ARG A 199 -10.11 -29.35 -20.56
CA ARG A 199 -9.83 -29.90 -21.90
C ARG A 199 -11.09 -29.95 -22.77
N LEU A 200 -12.23 -30.34 -22.20
CA LEU A 200 -13.52 -30.30 -22.89
C LEU A 200 -13.90 -28.87 -23.31
N PHE A 201 -13.77 -27.90 -22.39
CA PHE A 201 -13.98 -26.49 -22.71
C PHE A 201 -13.01 -25.99 -23.78
N ALA A 202 -11.73 -26.39 -23.74
CA ALA A 202 -10.73 -25.99 -24.72
C ALA A 202 -11.09 -26.52 -26.13
N ILE A 203 -11.52 -27.77 -26.25
CA ILE A 203 -11.98 -28.38 -27.50
C ILE A 203 -13.21 -27.63 -28.03
N GLN A 204 -14.19 -27.30 -27.17
CA GLN A 204 -15.36 -26.52 -27.56
C GLN A 204 -14.99 -25.13 -28.07
N ASN A 205 -14.08 -24.43 -27.37
CA ASN A 205 -13.63 -23.10 -27.76
C ASN A 205 -12.91 -23.10 -29.12
N MET A 206 -12.25 -24.21 -29.52
CA MET A 206 -11.72 -24.35 -30.87
C MET A 206 -12.87 -24.46 -31.92
N GLY A 207 -13.94 -25.15 -31.56
CA GLY A 207 -15.16 -25.16 -32.40
C GLY A 207 -15.73 -23.75 -32.59
N VAL A 208 -15.85 -22.99 -31.50
CA VAL A 208 -16.29 -21.56 -31.52
C VAL A 208 -15.35 -20.74 -32.40
N MET A 209 -14.04 -20.84 -32.21
CA MET A 209 -13.05 -20.13 -33.02
C MET A 209 -13.23 -20.38 -34.51
N TYR A 210 -13.32 -21.65 -34.94
CA TYR A 210 -13.51 -22.00 -36.36
C TYR A 210 -14.88 -21.59 -36.93
N THR A 211 -15.89 -21.41 -36.06
CA THR A 211 -17.22 -20.91 -36.46
C THR A 211 -17.19 -19.42 -36.78
N TYR A 212 -16.41 -18.61 -36.00
CA TYR A 212 -16.46 -17.15 -36.09
C TYR A 212 -15.23 -16.48 -36.67
N MET A 213 -14.28 -17.26 -37.23
CA MET A 213 -13.17 -16.64 -37.97
C MET A 213 -13.68 -15.94 -39.24
N PRO A 214 -12.92 -14.97 -39.81
CA PRO A 214 -13.31 -14.21 -41.02
C PRO A 214 -13.77 -15.08 -42.19
N HIS A 215 -13.17 -16.27 -42.33
CA HIS A 215 -13.57 -17.31 -43.27
C HIS A 215 -13.93 -18.58 -42.49
N PRO A 216 -15.22 -18.77 -42.10
CA PRO A 216 -15.64 -19.88 -41.26
C PRO A 216 -15.26 -21.24 -41.83
N GLN A 217 -14.68 -22.10 -40.98
CA GLN A 217 -14.30 -23.46 -41.34
C GLN A 217 -15.27 -24.44 -40.67
N PHE A 218 -16.51 -24.49 -41.18
CA PHE A 218 -17.61 -25.23 -40.55
C PHE A 218 -17.32 -26.73 -40.35
N ASP A 219 -16.62 -27.39 -41.27
CA ASP A 219 -16.29 -28.81 -41.10
C ASP A 219 -15.32 -29.05 -39.94
N LYS A 220 -14.34 -28.16 -39.78
CA LYS A 220 -13.45 -28.22 -38.60
C LYS A 220 -14.19 -27.88 -37.34
N ALA A 221 -15.01 -26.83 -37.32
CA ALA A 221 -15.83 -26.47 -36.18
C ALA A 221 -16.71 -27.65 -35.74
N GLU A 222 -17.42 -28.25 -36.68
CA GLU A 222 -18.30 -29.41 -36.44
C GLU A 222 -17.52 -30.58 -35.83
N SER A 223 -16.33 -30.90 -36.37
CA SER A 223 -15.45 -31.94 -35.86
C SER A 223 -15.07 -31.71 -34.40
N TYR A 224 -14.69 -30.48 -34.03
CA TYR A 224 -14.36 -30.13 -32.63
C TYR A 224 -15.57 -30.22 -31.71
N TYR A 225 -16.74 -29.73 -32.13
CA TYR A 225 -17.96 -29.83 -31.34
C TYR A 225 -18.37 -31.28 -31.08
N PHE A 226 -18.35 -32.13 -32.11
CA PHE A 226 -18.71 -33.55 -31.96
C PHE A 226 -17.65 -34.35 -31.20
N LYS A 227 -16.36 -33.99 -31.33
CA LYS A 227 -15.31 -34.56 -30.48
C LYS A 227 -15.59 -34.28 -28.99
N SER A 228 -16.00 -33.06 -28.68
CA SER A 228 -16.35 -32.72 -27.30
C SER A 228 -17.64 -33.41 -26.83
N LEU A 229 -18.71 -33.43 -27.65
CA LEU A 229 -19.96 -34.13 -27.30
C LEU A 229 -19.73 -35.61 -27.01
N ASN A 230 -18.99 -36.31 -27.86
CA ASN A 230 -18.66 -37.73 -27.69
C ASN A 230 -17.86 -37.93 -26.36
N MET A 231 -16.91 -37.04 -26.06
CA MET A 231 -16.19 -37.10 -24.77
C MET A 231 -17.10 -36.86 -23.57
N VAL A 232 -18.08 -35.95 -23.68
CA VAL A 232 -19.09 -35.67 -22.65
C VAL A 232 -19.98 -36.88 -22.42
N GLU A 233 -20.49 -37.49 -23.47
CA GLU A 233 -21.37 -38.67 -23.40
C GLU A 233 -20.65 -39.89 -22.81
N ASN A 234 -19.35 -40.06 -23.11
CA ASN A 234 -18.55 -41.17 -22.60
C ASN A 234 -18.01 -40.93 -21.17
N ASN A 235 -18.05 -39.70 -20.63
CA ASN A 235 -17.59 -39.34 -19.29
C ASN A 235 -18.63 -38.49 -18.55
N PRO A 236 -19.83 -38.97 -18.28
CA PRO A 236 -20.95 -38.15 -17.83
C PRO A 236 -20.73 -37.53 -16.45
N LYS A 237 -19.93 -38.17 -15.58
CA LYS A 237 -19.64 -37.64 -14.22
C LYS A 237 -18.67 -36.47 -14.24
N GLU A 238 -17.59 -36.60 -15.01
CA GLU A 238 -16.52 -35.58 -15.11
C GLU A 238 -16.94 -34.39 -15.98
N SER A 239 -17.90 -34.62 -16.90
CA SER A 239 -18.34 -33.64 -17.88
C SER A 239 -19.66 -32.95 -17.54
N GLU A 240 -20.26 -33.24 -16.39
CA GLU A 240 -21.53 -32.68 -15.92
C GLU A 240 -21.62 -31.16 -16.11
N SER A 241 -20.55 -30.44 -15.77
CA SER A 241 -20.48 -28.97 -15.88
C SER A 241 -20.25 -28.45 -17.30
N VAL A 242 -19.92 -29.33 -18.28
CA VAL A 242 -19.59 -28.94 -19.65
C VAL A 242 -20.74 -29.27 -20.62
N ILE A 243 -21.62 -30.19 -20.24
CA ILE A 243 -22.68 -30.70 -21.11
C ILE A 243 -23.64 -29.57 -21.56
N LEU A 244 -24.00 -28.67 -20.67
CA LEU A 244 -24.85 -27.52 -20.96
C LEU A 244 -24.20 -26.59 -21.99
N TYR A 245 -22.92 -26.24 -21.75
CA TYR A 245 -22.11 -25.44 -22.66
C TYR A 245 -21.94 -26.12 -24.03
N ALA A 246 -21.74 -27.44 -24.03
CA ALA A 246 -21.55 -28.19 -25.26
C ALA A 246 -22.81 -28.17 -26.17
N TYR A 247 -23.99 -28.43 -25.61
CA TYR A 247 -25.23 -28.37 -26.39
C TYR A 247 -25.60 -26.97 -26.84
N ASP A 248 -25.38 -25.97 -26.00
CA ASP A 248 -25.62 -24.55 -26.32
C ASP A 248 -24.75 -24.10 -27.51
N ASN A 249 -23.44 -24.40 -27.48
CA ASN A 249 -22.54 -24.08 -28.58
C ASN A 249 -22.91 -24.81 -29.89
N VAL A 250 -23.29 -26.07 -29.83
CA VAL A 250 -23.73 -26.82 -31.03
C VAL A 250 -25.04 -26.24 -31.60
N SER A 251 -25.96 -25.83 -30.73
CA SER A 251 -27.19 -25.15 -31.16
C SER A 251 -26.87 -23.87 -31.92
N HIS A 252 -25.97 -23.04 -31.34
CA HIS A 252 -25.55 -21.79 -31.97
C HIS A 252 -24.74 -21.99 -33.25
N PHE A 253 -23.87 -23.02 -33.30
CA PHE A 253 -23.13 -23.40 -34.52
C PHE A 253 -24.07 -23.72 -35.68
N TYR A 254 -25.11 -24.55 -35.46
CA TYR A 254 -26.06 -24.86 -36.51
C TYR A 254 -26.92 -23.65 -36.89
N PHE A 255 -27.21 -22.74 -35.99
CA PHE A 255 -27.85 -21.48 -36.34
C PHE A 255 -26.99 -20.65 -37.30
N VAL A 256 -25.68 -20.50 -37.01
CA VAL A 256 -24.72 -19.78 -37.87
C VAL A 256 -24.56 -20.49 -39.22
N LYS A 257 -24.53 -21.84 -39.22
CA LYS A 257 -24.48 -22.69 -40.42
C LYS A 257 -25.79 -22.67 -41.23
N LYS A 258 -26.85 -22.03 -40.71
CA LYS A 258 -28.21 -21.94 -41.27
C LYS A 258 -28.96 -23.29 -41.33
N ASP A 259 -28.55 -24.28 -40.54
CA ASP A 259 -29.30 -25.53 -40.31
C ASP A 259 -30.21 -25.33 -39.09
N TYR A 260 -31.34 -24.63 -39.34
CA TYR A 260 -32.21 -24.17 -38.26
C TYR A 260 -32.92 -25.32 -37.53
N GLU A 261 -33.19 -26.45 -38.22
CA GLU A 261 -33.80 -27.60 -37.57
C GLU A 261 -32.88 -28.26 -36.57
N LYS A 262 -31.59 -28.44 -36.91
CA LYS A 262 -30.62 -28.93 -35.97
C LYS A 262 -30.37 -27.92 -34.86
N SER A 263 -30.33 -26.62 -35.16
CA SER A 263 -30.22 -25.55 -34.17
C SER A 263 -31.33 -25.67 -33.12
N ILE A 264 -32.59 -25.79 -33.52
CA ILE A 264 -33.72 -25.97 -32.61
C ILE A 264 -33.61 -27.28 -31.82
N LYS A 265 -33.19 -28.37 -32.45
CA LYS A 265 -33.00 -29.68 -31.80
C LYS A 265 -32.02 -29.57 -30.63
N TYR A 266 -30.85 -28.97 -30.86
CA TYR A 266 -29.82 -28.82 -29.84
C TYR A 266 -30.19 -27.73 -28.81
N GLY A 267 -30.86 -26.65 -29.19
CA GLY A 267 -31.39 -25.66 -28.28
C GLY A 267 -32.42 -26.23 -27.30
N LYS A 268 -33.29 -27.14 -27.75
CA LYS A 268 -34.21 -27.87 -26.88
C LYS A 268 -33.46 -28.78 -25.90
N LYS A 269 -32.39 -29.49 -26.36
CA LYS A 269 -31.51 -30.25 -25.46
C LYS A 269 -30.84 -29.36 -24.39
N THR A 270 -30.39 -28.15 -24.78
CA THR A 270 -29.88 -27.16 -23.84
C THR A 270 -30.91 -26.84 -22.77
N LEU A 271 -32.19 -26.62 -23.14
CA LEU A 271 -33.27 -26.34 -22.18
C LEU A 271 -33.58 -27.52 -21.23
N GLU A 272 -33.49 -28.77 -21.74
CA GLU A 272 -33.68 -29.98 -20.91
C GLU A 272 -32.59 -30.09 -19.85
N ILE A 273 -31.34 -29.89 -20.23
CA ILE A 273 -30.19 -29.93 -19.31
C ILE A 273 -30.22 -28.77 -18.34
N GLU A 274 -30.59 -27.56 -18.80
CA GLU A 274 -30.69 -26.36 -17.98
C GLU A 274 -31.67 -26.50 -16.82
N LYS A 275 -32.75 -27.25 -16.95
CA LYS A 275 -33.69 -27.54 -15.85
C LYS A 275 -32.98 -28.20 -14.64
N ILE A 276 -31.89 -28.94 -14.88
CA ILE A 276 -31.11 -29.60 -13.84
C ILE A 276 -30.14 -28.61 -13.19
N PHE A 277 -29.45 -27.81 -14.03
CA PHE A 277 -28.37 -26.93 -13.55
C PHE A 277 -28.82 -25.53 -13.15
N LYS A 278 -30.00 -25.08 -13.65
CA LYS A 278 -30.61 -23.77 -13.34
C LYS A 278 -29.66 -22.59 -13.63
N GLU A 279 -29.12 -22.55 -14.84
CA GLU A 279 -28.27 -21.46 -15.31
C GLU A 279 -29.07 -20.52 -16.25
N PRO A 280 -29.68 -19.43 -15.74
CA PRO A 280 -30.64 -18.60 -16.50
C PRO A 280 -30.05 -17.99 -17.78
N GLU A 281 -28.77 -17.69 -17.82
CA GLU A 281 -28.11 -17.13 -19.01
C GLU A 281 -28.12 -18.12 -20.19
N TYR A 282 -27.90 -19.43 -19.95
CA TYR A 282 -28.02 -20.44 -21.00
C TYR A 282 -29.45 -20.64 -21.44
N ARG A 283 -30.43 -20.59 -20.52
CA ARG A 283 -31.85 -20.64 -20.86
C ARG A 283 -32.24 -19.46 -21.73
N LEU A 284 -31.75 -18.25 -21.41
CA LEU A 284 -32.02 -17.05 -22.20
C LEU A 284 -31.47 -17.20 -23.63
N ARG A 285 -30.21 -17.64 -23.77
CA ARG A 285 -29.57 -17.90 -25.08
C ARG A 285 -30.31 -18.96 -25.87
N ALA A 286 -30.70 -20.05 -25.23
CA ALA A 286 -31.46 -21.11 -25.90
C ALA A 286 -32.83 -20.59 -26.41
N TYR A 287 -33.53 -19.79 -25.63
CA TYR A 287 -34.77 -19.15 -26.10
C TYR A 287 -34.51 -18.23 -27.30
N GLU A 288 -33.45 -17.44 -27.25
CA GLU A 288 -33.08 -16.56 -28.36
C GLU A 288 -32.77 -17.33 -29.63
N ILE A 289 -31.91 -18.35 -29.57
CA ILE A 289 -31.49 -19.16 -30.70
C ILE A 289 -32.71 -19.89 -31.31
N ILE A 290 -33.54 -20.51 -30.46
CA ILE A 290 -34.74 -21.25 -30.93
C ILE A 290 -35.75 -20.28 -31.57
N ARG A 291 -35.97 -19.11 -30.97
CA ARG A 291 -36.83 -18.07 -31.52
C ARG A 291 -36.37 -17.63 -32.91
N ASN A 292 -35.08 -17.28 -33.04
CA ASN A 292 -34.50 -16.83 -34.30
C ASN A 292 -34.50 -17.93 -35.35
N SER A 293 -34.31 -19.20 -34.98
CA SER A 293 -34.40 -20.33 -35.87
C SER A 293 -35.82 -20.54 -36.38
N TYR A 294 -36.85 -20.43 -35.51
CA TYR A 294 -38.24 -20.49 -35.95
C TYR A 294 -38.65 -19.31 -36.83
N ASP A 295 -38.13 -18.12 -36.58
CA ASP A 295 -38.31 -16.94 -37.43
C ASP A 295 -37.76 -17.20 -38.85
N SER A 296 -36.54 -17.71 -38.95
CA SER A 296 -35.90 -18.06 -40.21
C SER A 296 -36.64 -19.18 -41.00
N LEU A 297 -37.38 -20.04 -40.29
CA LEU A 297 -38.23 -21.08 -40.86
C LEU A 297 -39.66 -20.60 -41.14
N GLY A 298 -40.01 -19.36 -40.87
CA GLY A 298 -41.38 -18.81 -41.06
C GLY A 298 -42.42 -19.33 -40.06
N ASN A 299 -42.03 -19.98 -38.99
CA ASN A 299 -42.97 -20.53 -37.99
C ASN A 299 -43.29 -19.48 -36.89
N THR A 300 -44.17 -18.56 -37.24
CA THR A 300 -44.55 -17.41 -36.38
C THR A 300 -45.16 -17.84 -35.05
N LEU A 301 -45.89 -18.97 -35.00
CA LEU A 301 -46.48 -19.44 -33.73
C LEU A 301 -45.41 -19.80 -32.70
N GLN A 302 -44.44 -20.59 -33.11
CA GLN A 302 -43.35 -20.99 -32.22
C GLN A 302 -42.39 -19.84 -31.93
N GLN A 303 -42.09 -18.99 -32.90
CA GLN A 303 -41.32 -17.75 -32.69
C GLN A 303 -41.93 -16.91 -31.57
N ASN A 304 -43.23 -16.61 -31.62
CA ASN A 304 -43.93 -15.80 -30.62
C ASN A 304 -43.91 -16.46 -29.22
N LYS A 305 -44.02 -17.79 -29.17
CA LYS A 305 -43.90 -18.52 -27.91
C LYS A 305 -42.55 -18.29 -27.24
N TYR A 306 -41.46 -18.48 -27.98
CA TYR A 306 -40.11 -18.33 -27.46
C TYR A 306 -39.72 -16.86 -27.24
N LEU A 307 -40.31 -15.93 -28.00
CA LEU A 307 -40.15 -14.48 -27.75
C LEU A 307 -40.71 -14.09 -26.40
N LYS A 308 -41.89 -14.54 -26.01
CA LYS A 308 -42.47 -14.27 -24.70
C LYS A 308 -41.59 -14.84 -23.57
N LEU A 309 -41.09 -16.06 -23.69
CA LEU A 309 -40.21 -16.69 -22.72
C LEU A 309 -38.89 -15.91 -22.58
N TYR A 310 -38.32 -15.50 -23.70
CA TYR A 310 -37.10 -14.69 -23.76
C TYR A 310 -37.29 -13.35 -23.08
N SER A 311 -38.32 -12.57 -23.44
CA SER A 311 -38.55 -11.23 -22.87
C SER A 311 -38.72 -11.28 -21.36
N HIS A 312 -39.56 -12.18 -20.85
CA HIS A 312 -39.80 -12.30 -19.41
C HIS A 312 -38.51 -12.63 -18.63
N LEU A 313 -37.71 -13.56 -19.16
CA LEU A 313 -36.45 -13.94 -18.50
C LEU A 313 -35.39 -12.84 -18.63
N SER A 314 -35.32 -12.18 -19.78
CA SER A 314 -34.41 -11.06 -20.05
C SER A 314 -34.66 -9.90 -19.07
N ASP A 315 -35.94 -9.52 -18.87
CA ASP A 315 -36.32 -8.46 -17.91
C ASP A 315 -35.88 -8.80 -16.49
N SER A 316 -36.08 -10.06 -16.07
CA SER A 316 -35.64 -10.52 -14.75
C SER A 316 -34.13 -10.43 -14.56
N ILE A 317 -33.36 -10.91 -15.54
CA ILE A 317 -31.88 -10.86 -15.51
C ILE A 317 -31.39 -9.41 -15.54
N ASN A 318 -31.97 -8.56 -16.40
CA ASN A 318 -31.59 -7.14 -16.51
C ASN A 318 -31.88 -6.38 -15.21
N LYS A 319 -33.01 -6.65 -14.56
CA LYS A 319 -33.31 -6.08 -13.24
C LYS A 319 -32.27 -6.47 -12.20
N ALA A 320 -31.86 -7.74 -12.16
CA ALA A 320 -30.81 -8.21 -11.26
C ALA A 320 -29.44 -7.57 -11.56
N LYS A 321 -29.09 -7.42 -12.85
CA LYS A 321 -27.86 -6.73 -13.30
C LYS A 321 -27.86 -5.26 -12.85
N ASN A 322 -28.92 -4.52 -13.15
CA ASN A 322 -29.03 -3.10 -12.83
C ASN A 322 -28.94 -2.86 -11.32
N ASN A 323 -29.64 -3.66 -10.52
CA ASN A 323 -29.57 -3.56 -9.07
C ASN A 323 -28.13 -3.76 -8.56
N THR A 324 -27.41 -4.73 -9.13
CA THR A 324 -26.02 -5.00 -8.73
C THR A 324 -25.08 -3.86 -9.13
N ILE A 325 -25.28 -3.28 -10.32
CA ILE A 325 -24.48 -2.13 -10.79
C ILE A 325 -24.68 -0.92 -9.89
N VAL A 326 -25.93 -0.59 -9.53
CA VAL A 326 -26.25 0.51 -8.62
C VAL A 326 -25.55 0.32 -7.27
N LEU A 327 -25.64 -0.89 -6.70
CA LEU A 327 -25.01 -1.19 -5.41
C LEU A 327 -23.48 -1.08 -5.48
N LYS A 328 -22.86 -1.56 -6.57
CA LYS A 328 -21.41 -1.43 -6.78
C LYS A 328 -20.99 0.04 -6.86
N LEU A 329 -21.73 0.86 -7.61
CA LEU A 329 -21.46 2.30 -7.71
C LEU A 329 -21.59 3.02 -6.35
N ASP A 330 -22.56 2.61 -5.53
CA ASP A 330 -22.73 3.17 -4.18
C ASP A 330 -21.58 2.75 -3.25
N GLU A 331 -21.08 1.49 -3.35
CA GLU A 331 -19.89 1.06 -2.62
C GLU A 331 -18.66 1.86 -3.02
N GLU A 332 -18.40 2.03 -4.32
CA GLU A 332 -17.28 2.85 -4.81
C GLU A 332 -17.37 4.31 -4.35
N ARG A 333 -18.58 4.89 -4.34
CA ARG A 333 -18.81 6.24 -3.80
C ARG A 333 -18.53 6.33 -2.31
N LEU A 334 -18.90 5.31 -1.53
CA LEU A 334 -18.63 5.28 -0.09
C LEU A 334 -17.12 5.12 0.19
N GLU A 335 -16.44 4.24 -0.55
CA GLU A 335 -14.98 4.07 -0.45
C GLU A 335 -14.25 5.38 -0.80
N ALA A 336 -14.63 6.04 -1.90
CA ALA A 336 -14.08 7.34 -2.28
C ALA A 336 -14.32 8.44 -1.22
N LYS A 337 -15.54 8.48 -0.62
CA LYS A 337 -15.83 9.42 0.48
C LYS A 337 -14.99 9.13 1.71
N GLN A 338 -14.76 7.87 2.06
CA GLN A 338 -13.90 7.48 3.20
C GLN A 338 -12.45 7.87 2.93
N GLU A 339 -11.95 7.64 1.72
CA GLU A 339 -10.60 8.02 1.32
C GLU A 339 -10.40 9.54 1.40
N ILE A 340 -11.33 10.34 0.84
CA ILE A 340 -11.33 11.81 0.95
C ILE A 340 -11.39 12.26 2.41
N SER A 341 -12.22 11.61 3.25
CA SER A 341 -12.31 11.92 4.68
C SER A 341 -11.00 11.67 5.41
N ASN A 342 -10.31 10.56 5.09
CA ASN A 342 -9.02 10.23 5.68
C ASN A 342 -7.92 11.21 5.21
N LEU A 343 -7.87 11.54 3.92
CA LEU A 343 -6.98 12.58 3.39
C LEU A 343 -7.21 13.93 4.09
N ARG A 344 -8.47 14.33 4.28
CA ARG A 344 -8.82 15.56 5.01
C ARG A 344 -8.30 15.55 6.46
N LYS A 345 -8.41 14.42 7.17
CA LYS A 345 -7.84 14.27 8.51
C LYS A 345 -6.31 14.44 8.50
N TYR A 346 -5.61 13.83 7.56
CA TYR A 346 -4.15 14.01 7.42
C TYR A 346 -3.77 15.47 7.16
N TRP A 347 -4.50 16.18 6.30
CA TRP A 347 -4.27 17.61 6.05
C TRP A 347 -4.50 18.47 7.29
N VAL A 348 -5.56 18.19 8.07
CA VAL A 348 -5.82 18.90 9.33
C VAL A 348 -4.69 18.66 10.35
N TRP A 349 -4.28 17.40 10.53
CA TRP A 349 -3.19 17.07 11.45
C TRP A 349 -1.85 17.67 11.00
N SER A 350 -1.52 17.66 9.72
CA SER A 350 -0.31 18.30 9.20
C SER A 350 -0.32 19.81 9.41
N GLY A 351 -1.47 20.46 9.23
CA GLY A 351 -1.67 21.88 9.52
C GLY A 351 -1.48 22.22 10.99
N LEU A 352 -2.01 21.40 11.91
CA LEU A 352 -1.83 21.57 13.35
C LEU A 352 -0.37 21.41 13.79
N ILE A 353 0.32 20.41 13.24
CA ILE A 353 1.76 20.20 13.47
C ILE A 353 2.57 21.40 12.96
N GLY A 354 2.26 21.88 11.76
CA GLY A 354 2.90 23.08 11.19
C GLY A 354 2.71 24.32 12.08
N LEU A 355 1.48 24.55 12.55
CA LEU A 355 1.17 25.64 13.48
C LEU A 355 1.95 25.50 14.79
N LEU A 356 2.02 24.29 15.36
CA LEU A 356 2.79 24.03 16.58
C LEU A 356 4.27 24.34 16.39
N LEU A 357 4.85 23.93 15.27
CA LEU A 357 6.25 24.23 14.94
C LEU A 357 6.51 25.73 14.82
N LEU A 358 5.59 26.48 14.21
CA LEU A 358 5.66 27.95 14.11
C LEU A 358 5.59 28.60 15.50
N LEU A 359 4.70 28.13 16.39
CA LEU A 359 4.60 28.63 17.77
C LEU A 359 5.88 28.36 18.57
N VAL A 360 6.45 27.15 18.43
CA VAL A 360 7.73 26.80 19.09
C VAL A 360 8.88 27.66 18.55
N ALA A 361 8.96 27.82 17.23
CA ALA A 361 9.98 28.68 16.60
C ALA A 361 9.82 30.15 17.02
N GLY A 362 8.59 30.66 17.04
CA GLY A 362 8.26 32.02 17.50
C GLY A 362 8.60 32.21 18.99
N GLY A 363 8.26 31.25 19.83
CA GLY A 363 8.59 31.24 21.25
C GLY A 363 10.11 31.21 21.51
N TYR A 364 10.84 30.39 20.76
CA TYR A 364 12.29 30.34 20.79
C TYR A 364 12.91 31.68 20.36
N TRP A 365 12.44 32.25 19.24
CA TRP A 365 12.92 33.53 18.74
C TRP A 365 12.64 34.68 19.70
N TYR A 366 11.44 34.72 20.30
CA TYR A 366 11.06 35.69 21.32
C TYR A 366 11.98 35.61 22.57
N ARG A 367 12.19 34.39 23.10
CA ARG A 367 13.10 34.20 24.26
C ARG A 367 14.53 34.63 23.94
N ARG A 368 15.03 34.28 22.76
CA ARG A 368 16.37 34.65 22.31
C ARG A 368 16.51 36.17 22.16
N SER A 369 15.53 36.83 21.58
CA SER A 369 15.51 38.27 21.41
C SER A 369 15.51 39.00 22.76
N LYS A 370 14.68 38.51 23.72
CA LYS A 370 14.62 39.04 25.08
C LYS A 370 15.95 38.88 25.84
N LEU A 371 16.61 37.74 25.67
CA LEU A 371 17.93 37.48 26.27
C LEU A 371 19.01 38.41 25.69
N LEU A 372 19.05 38.56 24.39
CA LEU A 372 20.00 39.47 23.72
C LEU A 372 19.81 40.92 24.18
N LYS A 373 18.55 41.37 24.31
CA LYS A 373 18.24 42.72 24.80
C LYS A 373 18.65 42.92 26.27
N LYS A 374 18.45 41.87 27.09
CA LYS A 374 18.93 41.91 28.51
C LYS A 374 20.45 42.01 28.58
N ASN A 375 21.18 41.21 27.79
CA ASN A 375 22.65 41.25 27.78
C ASN A 375 23.17 42.59 27.27
N TYR A 376 22.52 43.17 26.25
CA TYR A 376 22.86 44.52 25.78
C TYR A 376 22.70 45.56 26.88
N ASN A 377 21.55 45.63 27.57
CA ASN A 377 21.31 46.60 28.64
C ASN A 377 22.33 46.44 29.78
N LEU A 378 22.65 45.20 30.17
CA LEU A 378 23.67 44.95 31.20
C LEU A 378 25.06 45.45 30.79
N LEU A 379 25.42 45.31 29.53
CA LEU A 379 26.69 45.80 29.01
C LEU A 379 26.73 47.35 29.00
N ILE A 380 25.64 47.97 28.51
CA ILE A 380 25.53 49.46 28.51
C ILE A 380 25.64 50.00 29.94
N THR A 381 24.89 49.44 30.90
CA THR A 381 24.99 49.90 32.30
C THR A 381 26.42 49.77 32.87
N LYS A 382 27.15 48.70 32.53
CA LYS A 382 28.57 48.56 32.92
C LYS A 382 29.46 49.63 32.26
N LEU A 383 29.21 49.95 31.00
CA LEU A 383 29.98 51.02 30.30
C LEU A 383 29.69 52.39 30.86
N GLU A 384 28.44 52.72 31.20
CA GLU A 384 28.02 53.97 31.84
C GLU A 384 28.67 54.15 33.23
N HIS A 385 28.64 53.08 34.04
CA HIS A 385 29.30 53.12 35.38
C HIS A 385 30.82 53.24 35.30
N THR A 386 31.45 52.78 34.21
CA THR A 386 32.90 52.95 33.99
C THR A 386 33.27 54.39 33.64
N VAL A 387 32.34 55.13 33.04
CA VAL A 387 32.51 56.55 32.66
C VAL A 387 32.32 57.46 33.88
N THR A 388 31.43 57.06 34.84
CA THR A 388 31.08 57.88 36.05
C THR A 388 31.93 57.62 37.22
N ASN A 389 32.66 56.50 37.32
CA ASN A 389 33.50 56.15 38.48
C ASN A 389 34.98 55.93 38.08
N LYS A 390 35.74 57.04 37.98
CA LYS A 390 37.16 57.04 38.29
C LYS A 390 37.26 57.19 39.81
N GLU A 391 37.52 56.09 40.52
CA GLU A 391 37.79 56.01 41.99
C GLU A 391 36.68 55.34 42.82
N ALA A 392 36.85 54.01 43.02
CA ALA A 392 36.66 53.35 44.29
C ALA A 392 37.09 51.87 44.23
N PRO A 393 37.80 51.34 45.24
CA PRO A 393 38.23 49.96 45.28
C PRO A 393 37.07 49.07 45.72
N LEU A 394 36.89 47.94 45.00
CA LEU A 394 35.92 46.90 45.37
C LEU A 394 36.41 46.05 46.54
N PRO A 395 35.48 45.59 47.41
CA PRO A 395 35.82 44.75 48.56
C PRO A 395 36.21 43.34 48.12
N MET A 396 37.21 42.76 48.74
CA MET A 396 37.56 41.36 48.68
C MET A 396 36.49 40.51 49.35
N ASP A 397 35.88 39.63 48.69
CA ASP A 397 35.14 38.51 49.29
C ASP A 397 35.97 37.23 49.14
N ALA A 398 36.35 36.67 50.28
CA ALA A 398 37.16 35.47 50.37
C ALA A 398 36.26 34.23 50.36
N GLY A 399 36.24 33.50 49.25
CA GLY A 399 35.67 32.17 49.15
C GLY A 399 36.79 31.15 49.04
N GLN A 400 37.08 30.47 50.14
CA GLN A 400 37.95 29.29 50.21
C GLN A 400 37.46 28.16 49.32
N ASN A 401 38.33 27.56 48.52
CA ASN A 401 38.47 26.11 48.50
C ASN A 401 39.88 25.73 48.03
N SER A 402 40.59 25.13 49.00
CA SER A 402 41.86 24.47 48.88
C SER A 402 41.72 23.15 48.09
N ASP A 403 42.71 22.88 47.24
CA ASP A 403 43.55 21.69 47.40
C ASP A 403 44.74 21.71 46.40
N SER A 404 45.88 21.65 47.08
CA SER A 404 47.15 21.03 46.65
C SER A 404 47.67 21.23 45.24
N ILE A 405 48.67 22.14 45.07
CA ILE A 405 49.97 21.75 44.52
C ILE A 405 50.99 22.79 45.02
N LYS A 406 51.97 22.33 45.81
CA LYS A 406 53.14 23.08 46.24
C LYS A 406 53.95 23.61 45.07
N ASN A 407 53.85 24.90 44.80
CA ASN A 407 54.85 25.72 44.16
C ASN A 407 54.54 27.17 44.47
N THR A 408 54.93 27.59 45.66
CA THR A 408 54.71 28.91 46.23
C THR A 408 55.60 29.94 45.53
N ILE A 409 54.94 30.88 44.82
CA ILE A 409 55.58 32.20 44.54
C ILE A 409 55.66 32.93 45.85
N SER A 410 56.86 33.57 46.18
CA SER A 410 56.93 34.37 47.38
C SER A 410 55.91 35.52 47.32
N PRO A 411 55.22 35.86 48.38
CA PRO A 411 54.20 36.93 48.43
C PRO A 411 54.67 38.25 47.83
N GLU A 412 55.95 38.58 47.98
CA GLU A 412 56.58 39.78 47.45
C GLU A 412 56.62 39.76 45.90
N LYS A 413 57.03 38.63 45.31
CA LYS A 413 57.06 38.45 43.85
C LYS A 413 55.66 38.42 43.24
N GLU A 414 54.68 37.87 43.96
CA GLU A 414 53.26 37.87 43.50
C GLU A 414 52.74 39.31 43.46
N THR A 415 52.98 40.11 44.54
CA THR A 415 52.54 41.51 44.56
C THR A 415 53.22 42.38 43.51
N GLU A 416 54.52 42.15 43.24
CA GLU A 416 55.22 42.81 42.14
C GLU A 416 54.66 42.44 40.78
N LEU A 417 54.35 41.16 40.56
CA LEU A 417 53.80 40.70 39.30
C LEU A 417 52.37 41.22 39.03
N ILE A 418 51.56 41.35 40.09
CA ILE A 418 50.23 41.98 40.04
C ILE A 418 50.36 43.47 39.64
N LYS A 419 51.31 44.17 40.18
CA LYS A 419 51.60 45.57 39.84
C LYS A 419 52.01 45.71 38.36
N LYS A 420 52.89 44.79 37.86
CA LYS A 420 53.31 44.75 36.46
C LYS A 420 52.15 44.41 35.55
N LEU A 421 51.25 43.51 35.96
CA LEU A 421 50.03 43.19 35.20
C LEU A 421 49.08 44.38 35.09
N LYS A 422 48.89 45.15 36.20
CA LYS A 422 48.10 46.38 36.14
C LYS A 422 48.71 47.39 35.14
N ALA A 423 50.04 47.58 35.17
CA ALA A 423 50.71 48.42 34.22
C ALA A 423 50.58 47.92 32.74
N PHE A 424 50.55 46.60 32.57
CA PHE A 424 50.26 46.01 31.23
C PHE A 424 48.80 46.26 30.78
N GLU A 425 47.82 46.16 31.65
CA GLU A 425 46.41 46.47 31.37
C GLU A 425 46.23 47.93 30.90
N THR A 426 46.95 48.89 31.51
CA THR A 426 46.88 50.32 31.12
C THR A 426 47.68 50.65 29.88
N SER A 427 48.68 49.85 29.52
CA SER A 427 49.61 50.12 28.40
C SER A 427 49.04 49.86 27.02
N GLY A 428 47.87 49.21 26.88
CA GLY A 428 47.28 48.80 25.62
C GLY A 428 48.09 47.73 24.85
N LYS A 429 49.20 47.23 25.42
CA LYS A 429 50.06 46.21 24.75
C LYS A 429 49.37 44.89 24.47
N TYR A 430 48.22 44.59 25.14
CA TYR A 430 47.37 43.42 24.90
C TYR A 430 46.70 43.43 23.51
N LEU A 431 46.64 44.58 22.83
CA LEU A 431 46.12 44.70 21.48
C LEU A 431 47.11 44.19 20.41
N ARG A 432 48.35 43.90 20.80
CA ARG A 432 49.34 43.39 19.84
C ARG A 432 48.91 42.01 19.29
N LYS A 433 48.97 41.90 17.97
CA LYS A 433 48.68 40.60 17.30
C LYS A 433 49.70 39.54 17.73
N GLY A 434 49.22 38.33 18.01
CA GLY A 434 50.08 37.18 18.34
C GLY A 434 50.68 37.21 19.78
N ILE A 435 50.15 38.00 20.71
CA ILE A 435 50.59 37.97 22.09
C ILE A 435 50.42 36.56 22.68
N SER A 436 51.45 36.00 23.27
CA SER A 436 51.48 34.70 23.92
C SER A 436 51.85 34.81 25.40
N LEU A 437 51.49 33.79 26.18
CA LEU A 437 51.84 33.69 27.60
C LEU A 437 53.36 33.78 27.80
N SER A 438 54.16 33.12 26.91
CA SER A 438 55.62 33.15 26.97
C SER A 438 56.18 34.53 26.68
N TYR A 439 55.61 35.23 25.66
CA TYR A 439 56.00 36.61 25.37
C TYR A 439 55.74 37.55 26.53
N LEU A 440 54.55 37.48 27.11
CA LEU A 440 54.20 38.35 28.24
C LEU A 440 55.04 38.02 29.49
N ALA A 441 55.26 36.76 29.78
CA ALA A 441 56.09 36.34 30.90
C ALA A 441 57.55 36.89 30.80
N HIS A 442 58.13 36.81 29.61
CA HIS A 442 59.46 37.38 29.36
C HIS A 442 59.46 38.89 29.52
N SER A 443 58.46 39.61 29.03
CA SER A 443 58.32 41.07 29.13
C SER A 443 58.14 41.57 30.58
N LEU A 444 57.59 40.72 31.46
CA LEU A 444 57.36 41.02 32.88
C LEU A 444 58.49 40.47 33.79
N SER A 445 59.59 39.91 33.19
CA SER A 445 60.73 39.27 33.84
C SER A 445 60.30 38.13 34.77
N THR A 446 59.43 37.24 34.29
CA THR A 446 58.93 36.06 34.97
C THR A 446 58.86 34.86 34.03
N ASN A 447 58.53 33.70 34.53
CA ASN A 447 58.33 32.53 33.70
C ASN A 447 56.82 32.28 33.38
N PRO A 448 56.46 31.60 32.27
CA PRO A 448 55.09 31.39 31.85
C PRO A 448 54.22 30.69 32.92
N ARG A 449 54.79 29.74 33.66
CA ARG A 449 54.05 29.02 34.71
C ARG A 449 53.64 29.92 35.87
N GLN A 450 54.57 30.78 36.36
CA GLN A 450 54.26 31.73 37.42
C GLN A 450 53.24 32.77 36.96
N LEU A 451 53.38 33.31 35.77
CA LEU A 451 52.41 34.25 35.20
C LEU A 451 51.01 33.64 35.08
N SER A 452 50.91 32.40 34.57
CA SER A 452 49.64 31.70 34.45
C SER A 452 48.97 31.48 35.81
N LEU A 453 49.75 31.10 36.86
CA LEU A 453 49.26 30.92 38.21
C LEU A 453 48.75 32.25 38.81
N VAL A 454 49.47 33.35 38.63
CA VAL A 454 49.04 34.68 39.12
C VAL A 454 47.79 35.16 38.40
N ILE A 455 47.69 34.99 37.09
CA ILE A 455 46.47 35.35 36.33
C ILE A 455 45.29 34.49 36.81
N ASN A 456 45.48 33.17 36.91
CA ASN A 456 44.41 32.29 37.35
C ASN A 456 43.96 32.65 38.80
N LYS A 457 44.90 32.80 39.74
CA LYS A 457 44.57 33.10 41.13
C LYS A 457 43.89 34.46 41.34
N ASN A 458 44.37 35.50 40.59
CA ASN A 458 43.91 36.88 40.86
C ASN A 458 42.76 37.31 39.93
N LYS A 459 42.58 36.65 38.77
CA LYS A 459 41.55 36.98 37.77
C LYS A 459 40.57 35.82 37.53
N ASN A 460 40.82 34.66 38.09
CA ASN A 460 40.05 33.41 37.89
C ASN A 460 39.86 33.08 36.40
N LYS A 461 40.91 33.29 35.59
CA LYS A 461 40.85 33.13 34.11
C LYS A 461 42.11 32.46 33.59
N THR A 462 41.96 31.78 32.43
CA THR A 462 43.13 31.38 31.64
C THR A 462 43.79 32.64 31.04
N PHE A 463 45.04 32.55 30.62
CA PHE A 463 45.73 33.64 29.91
C PHE A 463 44.94 34.11 28.67
N ASN A 464 44.42 33.16 27.89
CA ASN A 464 43.65 33.50 26.68
C ASN A 464 42.32 34.22 27.01
N ASP A 465 41.63 33.77 28.05
CA ASP A 465 40.39 34.43 28.49
C ASP A 465 40.68 35.83 29.07
N TYR A 466 41.77 35.98 29.82
CA TYR A 466 42.22 37.27 30.35
C TYR A 466 42.54 38.27 29.22
N ILE A 467 43.30 37.87 28.20
CA ILE A 467 43.61 38.73 27.04
C ILE A 467 42.35 39.05 26.25
N ASN A 468 41.47 38.04 26.05
CA ASN A 468 40.20 38.26 25.35
C ASN A 468 39.31 39.26 26.07
N GLU A 469 39.19 39.18 27.41
CA GLU A 469 38.41 40.13 28.18
C GLU A 469 38.93 41.56 28.00
N LEU A 470 40.27 41.79 28.09
CA LEU A 470 40.87 43.11 27.89
C LEU A 470 40.61 43.67 26.48
N ARG A 471 40.73 42.82 25.47
CA ARG A 471 40.49 43.17 24.08
C ARG A 471 39.02 43.50 23.81
N ILE A 472 38.12 42.68 24.34
CA ILE A 472 36.68 42.91 24.17
C ILE A 472 36.23 44.13 24.95
N LYS A 473 36.73 44.34 26.16
CA LYS A 473 36.49 45.59 26.91
C LYS A 473 36.93 46.81 26.12
N TYR A 474 38.14 46.81 25.57
CA TYR A 474 38.65 47.88 24.74
C TYR A 474 37.72 48.20 23.57
N ILE A 475 37.34 47.20 22.79
CA ILE A 475 36.52 47.44 21.60
C ILE A 475 35.08 47.82 21.96
N THR A 476 34.50 47.31 23.02
CA THR A 476 33.18 47.73 23.50
C THR A 476 33.19 49.19 23.93
N ASP A 477 34.25 49.61 24.64
CA ASP A 477 34.45 51.01 25.04
C ASP A 477 34.62 51.93 23.79
N GLN A 478 35.40 51.51 22.80
CA GLN A 478 35.55 52.26 21.54
C GLN A 478 34.23 52.36 20.77
N LEU A 479 33.51 51.26 20.62
CA LEU A 479 32.22 51.25 19.93
C LEU A 479 31.16 52.11 20.64
N TYR A 480 31.21 52.16 21.99
CA TYR A 480 30.28 52.97 22.79
C TYR A 480 30.61 54.46 22.68
N ASN A 481 31.88 54.84 22.91
CA ASN A 481 32.30 56.24 23.03
C ASN A 481 32.64 56.93 21.70
N ASN A 482 32.99 56.16 20.67
CA ASN A 482 33.41 56.68 19.37
C ASN A 482 32.52 56.17 18.21
N PRO A 483 31.55 56.95 17.75
CA PRO A 483 30.64 56.56 16.67
C PRO A 483 31.34 56.13 15.39
N VAL A 484 32.55 56.61 15.08
CA VAL A 484 33.31 56.26 13.88
C VAL A 484 33.62 54.75 13.85
N TYR A 485 33.90 54.14 14.99
CA TYR A 485 34.17 52.69 15.12
C TYR A 485 32.97 51.83 14.69
N ARG A 486 31.76 52.36 14.81
CA ARG A 486 30.52 51.65 14.42
C ARG A 486 30.40 51.45 12.91
N GLY A 487 31.10 52.30 12.11
CA GLY A 487 31.16 52.17 10.65
C GLY A 487 32.20 51.23 10.09
N TYR A 488 33.09 50.71 10.95
CA TYR A 488 34.15 49.82 10.47
C TYR A 488 33.65 48.39 10.24
N LYS A 489 34.29 47.72 9.28
CA LYS A 489 34.04 46.29 9.02
C LYS A 489 34.47 45.47 10.23
N ILE A 490 33.73 44.41 10.56
CA ILE A 490 34.04 43.49 11.68
C ILE A 490 35.46 42.92 11.56
N SER A 491 35.99 42.71 10.35
CA SER A 491 37.36 42.27 10.10
C SER A 491 38.40 43.30 10.55
N TYR A 492 38.13 44.58 10.30
CA TYR A 492 38.99 45.69 10.77
C TYR A 492 38.99 45.80 12.29
N LEU A 493 37.81 45.77 12.92
CA LEU A 493 37.69 45.80 14.39
C LEU A 493 38.42 44.59 15.04
N ALA A 494 38.38 43.42 14.40
CA ALA A 494 39.13 42.25 14.87
C ALA A 494 40.66 42.48 14.79
N GLU A 495 41.15 43.07 13.72
CA GLU A 495 42.57 43.36 13.53
C GLU A 495 43.05 44.45 14.48
N GLU A 496 42.28 45.51 14.68
CA GLU A 496 42.52 46.58 15.67
C GLU A 496 42.69 46.04 17.10
N CYS A 497 41.87 45.00 17.44
CA CYS A 497 41.96 44.32 18.73
C CYS A 497 43.06 43.23 18.80
N GLY A 498 43.85 43.08 17.72
CA GLY A 498 44.95 42.10 17.67
C GLY A 498 44.52 40.65 17.50
N TYR A 499 43.33 40.38 16.96
CA TYR A 499 42.89 39.00 16.61
C TYR A 499 43.46 38.58 15.27
N ALA A 500 43.75 37.27 15.14
CA ALA A 500 44.28 36.69 13.93
C ALA A 500 43.20 36.55 12.80
N SER A 501 41.92 36.40 13.20
CA SER A 501 40.80 36.33 12.28
C SER A 501 39.54 36.94 12.86
N HIS A 502 38.64 37.42 12.00
CA HIS A 502 37.35 37.98 12.40
C HIS A 502 36.45 36.93 13.10
N GLN A 503 36.58 35.64 12.78
CA GLN A 503 35.79 34.57 13.38
C GLN A 503 36.17 34.36 14.88
N VAL A 504 37.46 34.38 15.15
CA VAL A 504 37.97 34.29 16.55
C VAL A 504 37.50 35.49 17.38
N PHE A 505 37.52 36.68 16.80
CA PHE A 505 37.00 37.89 17.42
C PHE A 505 35.49 37.78 17.71
N ILE A 506 34.66 37.36 16.73
CA ILE A 506 33.21 37.19 16.91
C ILE A 506 32.92 36.21 18.05
N ASN A 507 33.64 35.09 18.10
CA ASN A 507 33.47 34.09 19.16
C ASN A 507 33.86 34.63 20.55
N ALA A 508 35.00 35.33 20.64
CA ALA A 508 35.43 35.98 21.86
C ALA A 508 34.41 37.06 22.31
N PHE A 509 33.97 37.92 21.42
CA PHE A 509 32.97 38.94 21.69
C PHE A 509 31.66 38.33 22.20
N ARG A 510 31.18 37.26 21.54
CA ARG A 510 29.98 36.56 21.99
C ARG A 510 30.16 35.91 23.36
N LYS A 511 31.32 35.31 23.62
CA LYS A 511 31.63 34.67 24.91
C LYS A 511 31.59 35.71 26.06
N GLU A 512 32.20 36.87 25.85
CA GLU A 512 32.33 37.90 26.88
C GLU A 512 31.07 38.76 27.08
N THR A 513 30.32 39.02 25.98
CA THR A 513 29.17 39.95 26.02
C THR A 513 27.81 39.24 25.88
N GLY A 514 27.79 37.96 25.50
CA GLY A 514 26.57 37.22 25.24
C GLY A 514 25.88 37.59 23.90
N MET A 515 26.48 38.44 23.07
CA MET A 515 25.91 38.86 21.78
C MET A 515 27.00 39.00 20.70
N THR A 516 26.60 39.12 19.43
CA THR A 516 27.58 39.34 18.35
C THR A 516 27.97 40.79 18.23
N PRO A 517 29.19 41.12 17.71
CA PRO A 517 29.60 42.52 17.47
C PRO A 517 28.60 43.27 16.59
N SER A 518 28.10 42.62 15.52
CA SER A 518 27.12 43.24 14.62
C SER A 518 25.81 43.59 15.31
N TYR A 519 25.33 42.74 16.23
CA TYR A 519 24.13 43.02 17.02
C TYR A 519 24.37 44.22 17.97
N PHE A 520 25.51 44.24 18.65
CA PHE A 520 25.88 45.35 19.55
C PHE A 520 25.95 46.67 18.82
N ILE A 521 26.66 46.74 17.66
CA ILE A 521 26.75 47.91 16.81
C ILE A 521 25.37 48.37 16.34
N ALA A 522 24.54 47.43 15.86
CA ALA A 522 23.20 47.76 15.39
C ALA A 522 22.28 48.31 16.49
N GLN A 523 22.46 47.92 17.75
CA GLN A 523 21.70 48.49 18.88
C GLN A 523 22.23 49.89 19.25
N LEU A 524 23.55 50.09 19.25
CA LEU A 524 24.15 51.42 19.49
C LEU A 524 23.79 52.47 18.40
N SER A 525 23.56 52.01 17.16
CA SER A 525 23.16 52.92 16.05
C SER A 525 21.66 53.28 16.11
N LYS A 526 20.89 52.68 16.99
CA LYS A 526 19.46 53.00 17.18
C LYS A 526 19.23 53.98 18.32
N GLN A 527 20.23 54.21 19.14
CA GLN A 527 20.27 55.26 20.16
C GLN A 527 20.78 56.57 19.56
#